data_5c13cdf188e48c1ee98ff7643fce2681
#
_entry.id   5c13cdf188e48c1ee98ff7643fce2681
#
_cell.length_a   1.000
_cell.length_b   1.000
_cell.length_c   1.000
_cell.angle_alpha   90.00
_cell.angle_beta   90.00
_cell.angle_gamma   90.00
#
_symmetry.space_group_name_H-M   'P 1'
#
loop_
_entity.id
_entity.type
_entity.pdbx_description
1 polymer ?
#
loop_
_entity_poly.entity_id
_entity_poly.type
_entity_poly.pdbx_seq_one_letter_code
_entity_poly.pdbx_strand_id
1 'polypeptide(L)'
;MSSSAETILRKEKTMKFERSEIGTLFSKLRTAVPEVRAVGNDSTGILLSGPDAFETNLELSIRAELSSPVPQGVVIPPRGVDFISGAVAPEININVTKSGLVIESGTARARLSTTPAENYPTFDGPGKDAKRCVVRANDLSWAISKVLYAVSKEDRHPAHKGLCFSHNGDDTLEICALDGYRMAISRIDCTADGDFKFVLPAATAKAIDTLGLDGSVSIERDRKKAVFSD
;
A
#
# COMPACT_ATOMS: atom_id res chain seq x y z
N MET A 1 -15.75 -20.47 52.93
CA MET A 1 -14.50 -20.62 52.20
C MET A 1 -14.70 -20.01 50.84
N SER A 2 -14.14 -18.85 50.66
CA SER A 2 -14.32 -17.94 49.52
C SER A 2 -13.52 -18.45 48.34
N SER A 3 -14.21 -18.72 47.23
CA SER A 3 -13.55 -18.91 45.94
C SER A 3 -13.52 -17.56 45.23
N SER A 4 -12.37 -16.90 45.33
CA SER A 4 -12.08 -15.71 44.58
C SER A 4 -11.92 -16.10 43.11
N ALA A 5 -12.97 -15.90 42.33
CA ALA A 5 -12.87 -15.91 40.85
C ALA A 5 -12.01 -14.73 40.46
N GLU A 6 -10.77 -14.98 40.16
CA GLU A 6 -9.88 -14.05 39.47
C GLU A 6 -10.49 -13.73 38.10
N THR A 7 -11.22 -12.63 38.07
CA THR A 7 -11.58 -11.95 36.86
C THR A 7 -10.29 -11.38 36.27
N ILE A 8 -9.64 -12.18 35.41
CA ILE A 8 -8.55 -11.68 34.54
C ILE A 8 -9.21 -10.69 33.59
N LEU A 9 -9.31 -9.45 33.98
CA LEU A 9 -9.52 -8.30 33.10
C LEU A 9 -8.31 -8.24 32.16
N ARG A 10 -8.43 -8.90 31.02
CA ARG A 10 -7.57 -8.55 29.87
C ARG A 10 -7.79 -7.06 29.63
N LYS A 11 -6.82 -6.24 30.05
CA LYS A 11 -6.76 -4.82 29.71
C LYS A 11 -6.94 -4.71 28.21
N GLU A 12 -8.08 -4.18 27.77
CA GLU A 12 -8.29 -3.76 26.41
C GLU A 12 -7.16 -2.79 26.08
N LYS A 13 -6.25 -3.22 25.19
CA LYS A 13 -5.12 -2.37 24.78
C LYS A 13 -5.65 -1.34 23.80
N THR A 14 -5.94 -0.15 24.29
CA THR A 14 -6.29 1.00 23.46
C THR A 14 -5.05 1.43 22.66
N MET A 15 -5.18 1.44 21.34
CA MET A 15 -4.21 2.00 20.44
C MET A 15 -4.58 3.47 20.20
N LYS A 16 -3.62 4.37 20.37
CA LYS A 16 -3.80 5.81 20.26
C LYS A 16 -2.97 6.34 19.10
N PHE A 17 -3.60 7.15 18.27
CA PHE A 17 -2.97 7.78 17.12
C PHE A 17 -3.33 9.25 17.03
N GLU A 18 -2.43 10.06 16.50
CA GLU A 18 -2.76 11.40 16.06
C GLU A 18 -3.61 11.34 14.78
N ARG A 19 -4.72 12.06 14.78
CA ARG A 19 -5.65 12.08 13.63
C ARG A 19 -4.97 12.54 12.34
N SER A 20 -4.14 13.57 12.41
CA SER A 20 -3.42 14.14 11.27
C SER A 20 -2.55 13.09 10.57
N GLU A 21 -1.90 12.26 11.34
CA GLU A 21 -0.97 11.24 10.87
C GLU A 21 -1.71 10.03 10.30
N ILE A 22 -2.51 9.35 11.12
CA ILE A 22 -3.20 8.14 10.66
C ILE A 22 -4.23 8.43 9.56
N GLY A 23 -4.87 9.60 9.59
CA GLY A 23 -5.81 10.03 8.56
C GLY A 23 -5.13 10.29 7.22
N THR A 24 -3.95 10.91 7.23
CA THR A 24 -3.14 11.14 6.01
C THR A 24 -2.64 9.81 5.44
N LEU A 25 -2.12 8.92 6.30
CA LEU A 25 -1.66 7.60 5.91
C LEU A 25 -2.80 6.78 5.26
N PHE A 26 -3.96 6.71 5.91
CA PHE A 26 -5.10 5.95 5.39
C PHE A 26 -5.65 6.54 4.09
N SER A 27 -5.66 7.86 3.96
CA SER A 27 -6.06 8.51 2.71
C SER A 27 -5.12 8.16 1.56
N LYS A 28 -3.81 8.16 1.79
CA LYS A 28 -2.81 7.76 0.78
C LYS A 28 -2.96 6.30 0.39
N LEU A 29 -3.02 5.39 1.36
CA LEU A 29 -3.16 3.95 1.12
C LEU A 29 -4.40 3.67 0.28
N ARG A 30 -5.56 4.16 0.69
CA ARG A 30 -6.84 3.96 0.00
C ARG A 30 -6.87 4.55 -1.41
N THR A 31 -6.26 5.71 -1.63
CA THR A 31 -6.22 6.33 -2.96
C THR A 31 -5.31 5.56 -3.91
N ALA A 32 -4.23 4.99 -3.39
CA ALA A 32 -3.25 4.26 -4.18
C ALA A 32 -3.71 2.83 -4.52
N VAL A 33 -4.53 2.20 -3.67
CA VAL A 33 -5.10 0.87 -3.93
C VAL A 33 -6.56 1.01 -4.36
N PRO A 34 -6.87 1.00 -5.67
CA PRO A 34 -8.25 1.08 -6.15
C PRO A 34 -9.08 -0.09 -5.59
N GLU A 35 -10.31 0.19 -5.18
CA GLU A 35 -11.24 -0.85 -4.74
C GLU A 35 -11.44 -1.87 -5.87
N VAL A 36 -10.81 -3.03 -5.75
CA VAL A 36 -11.26 -4.20 -6.48
C VAL A 36 -12.41 -4.77 -5.66
N ARG A 37 -13.56 -5.01 -6.30
CA ARG A 37 -14.63 -5.82 -5.70
C ARG A 37 -14.08 -7.23 -5.51
N ALA A 38 -13.35 -7.44 -4.42
CA ALA A 38 -12.78 -8.71 -4.08
C ALA A 38 -13.93 -9.70 -3.85
N VAL A 39 -13.87 -10.79 -4.55
CA VAL A 39 -14.69 -11.97 -4.28
C VAL A 39 -14.10 -12.61 -3.02
N GLY A 40 -14.51 -12.11 -1.84
CA GLY A 40 -14.07 -12.57 -0.52
C GLY A 40 -13.83 -11.39 0.43
N ASN A 41 -14.47 -11.42 1.59
CA ASN A 41 -14.47 -10.30 2.55
C ASN A 41 -13.16 -10.09 3.31
N ASP A 42 -12.15 -10.95 3.14
CA ASP A 42 -11.01 -11.02 4.05
C ASP A 42 -9.87 -10.04 3.72
N SER A 43 -9.88 -9.44 2.53
CA SER A 43 -8.85 -8.49 2.08
C SER A 43 -9.33 -7.03 2.00
N THR A 44 -10.51 -6.72 2.54
CA THR A 44 -11.02 -5.34 2.51
C THR A 44 -10.66 -4.56 3.76
N GLY A 45 -10.01 -3.41 3.60
CA GLY A 45 -9.60 -2.54 4.69
C GLY A 45 -8.08 -2.51 4.88
N ILE A 46 -7.64 -1.81 5.91
CA ILE A 46 -6.23 -1.61 6.24
C ILE A 46 -5.85 -2.48 7.43
N LEU A 47 -4.87 -3.37 7.26
CA LEU A 47 -4.27 -4.11 8.37
C LEU A 47 -3.24 -3.23 9.06
N LEU A 48 -3.37 -3.05 10.38
CA LEU A 48 -2.30 -2.55 11.24
C LEU A 48 -1.66 -3.76 11.95
N SER A 49 -0.34 -3.91 11.85
CA SER A 49 0.37 -5.04 12.48
C SER A 49 1.80 -4.66 12.85
N GLY A 50 2.12 -4.69 14.14
CA GLY A 50 3.42 -4.24 14.62
C GLY A 50 3.69 -2.79 14.21
N PRO A 51 4.82 -2.50 13.55
CA PRO A 51 5.15 -1.14 13.10
C PRO A 51 4.51 -0.76 11.77
N ASP A 52 3.75 -1.63 11.12
CA ASP A 52 3.33 -1.46 9.75
C ASP A 52 1.81 -1.35 9.56
N ALA A 53 1.41 -0.59 8.55
CA ALA A 53 0.08 -0.59 7.95
C ALA A 53 0.16 -1.23 6.55
N PHE A 54 -0.79 -2.10 6.24
CA PHE A 54 -0.87 -2.81 4.96
C PHE A 54 -2.22 -2.57 4.30
N GLU A 55 -2.21 -2.35 3.00
CA GLU A 55 -3.41 -2.39 2.16
C GLU A 55 -3.12 -3.15 0.88
N THR A 56 -4.10 -3.93 0.41
CA THR A 56 -3.94 -4.75 -0.79
C THR A 56 -5.25 -4.99 -1.51
N ASN A 57 -5.17 -5.06 -2.84
CA ASN A 57 -6.24 -5.59 -3.70
C ASN A 57 -5.81 -6.91 -4.39
N LEU A 58 -4.78 -7.59 -3.88
CA LEU A 58 -4.14 -8.80 -4.39
C LEU A 58 -3.26 -8.61 -5.64
N GLU A 59 -3.45 -7.53 -6.41
CA GLU A 59 -2.57 -7.16 -7.52
C GLU A 59 -1.52 -6.14 -7.10
N LEU A 60 -1.94 -5.19 -6.28
CA LEU A 60 -1.10 -4.17 -5.66
C LEU A 60 -1.20 -4.30 -4.15
N SER A 61 -0.06 -4.32 -3.49
CA SER A 61 0.05 -4.28 -2.04
C SER A 61 0.95 -3.14 -1.61
N ILE A 62 0.54 -2.40 -0.59
CA ILE A 62 1.29 -1.28 -0.04
C ILE A 62 1.56 -1.57 1.43
N ARG A 63 2.79 -1.32 1.86
CA ARG A 63 3.20 -1.30 3.25
C ARG A 63 3.72 0.09 3.58
N ALA A 64 3.27 0.64 4.67
CA ALA A 64 3.74 1.91 5.20
C ALA A 64 4.04 1.78 6.68
N GLU A 65 5.04 2.49 7.17
CA GLU A 65 5.42 2.49 8.58
C GLU A 65 4.47 3.35 9.41
N LEU A 66 4.13 2.87 10.60
CA LEU A 66 3.36 3.59 11.61
C LEU A 66 4.32 4.32 12.54
N SER A 67 4.01 5.55 12.93
CA SER A 67 4.75 6.29 13.95
C SER A 67 4.78 5.60 15.31
N SER A 68 3.76 4.80 15.59
CA SER A 68 3.67 4.03 16.83
C SER A 68 3.22 2.60 16.51
N PRO A 69 4.01 1.58 16.92
CA PRO A 69 3.67 0.19 16.64
C PRO A 69 2.43 -0.25 17.40
N VAL A 70 1.59 -1.06 16.74
CA VAL A 70 0.41 -1.64 17.36
C VAL A 70 0.76 -2.93 18.12
N PRO A 71 0.20 -3.15 19.31
CA PRO A 71 0.52 -4.32 20.15
C PRO A 71 -0.08 -5.62 19.64
N GLN A 72 -1.05 -5.55 18.74
CA GLN A 72 -1.71 -6.70 18.11
C GLN A 72 -2.24 -6.31 16.73
N GLY A 73 -2.27 -7.28 15.81
CA GLY A 73 -2.84 -7.07 14.49
C GLY A 73 -4.33 -6.75 14.54
N VAL A 74 -4.75 -5.78 13.73
CA VAL A 74 -6.15 -5.39 13.58
C VAL A 74 -6.44 -4.91 12.16
N VAL A 75 -7.53 -5.38 11.58
CA VAL A 75 -8.00 -4.91 10.27
C VAL A 75 -9.03 -3.79 10.48
N ILE A 76 -8.74 -2.62 9.96
CA ILE A 76 -9.64 -1.47 9.95
C ILE A 76 -10.52 -1.57 8.70
N PRO A 77 -11.81 -1.88 8.83
CA PRO A 77 -12.68 -2.03 7.65
C PRO A 77 -12.89 -0.68 6.95
N PRO A 78 -13.33 -0.65 5.68
CA PRO A 78 -13.49 0.58 4.90
C PRO A 78 -14.31 1.67 5.62
N ARG A 79 -15.41 1.30 6.30
CA ARG A 79 -16.20 2.23 7.10
C ARG A 79 -15.41 2.82 8.29
N GLY A 80 -14.45 2.06 8.83
CA GLY A 80 -13.54 2.55 9.88
C GLY A 80 -12.55 3.56 9.32
N VAL A 81 -12.03 3.32 8.13
CA VAL A 81 -11.18 4.27 7.40
C VAL A 81 -11.93 5.56 7.11
N ASP A 82 -13.19 5.46 6.64
CA ASP A 82 -14.06 6.63 6.41
C ASP A 82 -14.30 7.43 7.69
N PHE A 83 -14.58 6.74 8.80
CA PHE A 83 -14.77 7.37 10.10
C PHE A 83 -13.51 8.14 10.55
N ILE A 84 -12.33 7.52 10.45
CA ILE A 84 -11.04 8.14 10.81
C ILE A 84 -10.74 9.35 9.91
N SER A 85 -10.95 9.21 8.61
CA SER A 85 -10.73 10.29 7.64
C SER A 85 -11.64 11.48 7.88
N GLY A 86 -12.89 11.26 8.29
CA GLY A 86 -13.88 12.29 8.62
C GLY A 86 -13.81 12.81 10.06
N ALA A 87 -12.93 12.25 10.92
CA ALA A 87 -12.82 12.66 12.32
C ALA A 87 -12.32 14.10 12.45
N VAL A 88 -12.78 14.80 13.49
CA VAL A 88 -12.41 16.20 13.75
C VAL A 88 -11.47 16.31 14.95
N ALA A 89 -11.65 15.45 15.97
CA ALA A 89 -10.81 15.48 17.16
C ALA A 89 -9.35 15.08 16.86
N PRO A 90 -8.37 15.64 17.57
CA PRO A 90 -6.95 15.43 17.26
C PRO A 90 -6.46 14.00 17.57
N GLU A 91 -7.14 13.27 18.39
CA GLU A 91 -6.78 11.91 18.81
C GLU A 91 -7.81 10.89 18.33
N ILE A 92 -7.32 9.77 17.84
CA ILE A 92 -8.10 8.58 17.46
C ILE A 92 -7.72 7.44 18.41
N ASN A 93 -8.72 6.87 19.06
CA ASN A 93 -8.57 5.71 19.92
C ASN A 93 -9.20 4.49 19.24
N ILE A 94 -8.43 3.42 19.10
CA ILE A 94 -8.86 2.17 18.48
C ILE A 94 -8.79 1.05 19.52
N ASN A 95 -9.92 0.42 19.78
CA ASN A 95 -10.05 -0.68 20.73
C ASN A 95 -10.55 -1.93 20.04
N VAL A 96 -9.79 -3.02 20.14
CA VAL A 96 -10.22 -4.34 19.68
C VAL A 96 -10.99 -5.02 20.82
N THR A 97 -12.23 -5.42 20.53
CA THR A 97 -13.12 -6.09 21.49
C THR A 97 -13.42 -7.52 21.03
N LYS A 98 -14.06 -8.32 21.86
CA LYS A 98 -14.50 -9.68 21.49
C LYS A 98 -15.51 -9.68 20.33
N SER A 99 -16.26 -8.58 20.17
CA SER A 99 -17.34 -8.44 19.18
C SER A 99 -16.93 -7.61 17.94
N GLY A 100 -15.67 -7.16 17.84
CA GLY A 100 -15.20 -6.36 16.72
C GLY A 100 -14.32 -5.20 17.15
N LEU A 101 -14.44 -4.08 16.47
CA LEU A 101 -13.62 -2.90 16.60
C LEU A 101 -14.44 -1.72 17.11
N VAL A 102 -13.88 -0.95 18.03
CA VAL A 102 -14.44 0.33 18.49
C VAL A 102 -13.43 1.43 18.18
N ILE A 103 -13.85 2.43 17.41
CA ILE A 103 -13.05 3.61 17.08
C ILE A 103 -13.71 4.82 17.72
N GLU A 104 -12.92 5.63 18.42
CA GLU A 104 -13.39 6.83 19.13
C GLU A 104 -12.56 8.04 18.71
N SER A 105 -13.22 9.17 18.50
CA SER A 105 -12.62 10.47 18.21
C SER A 105 -13.43 11.57 18.89
N GLY A 106 -12.92 12.12 19.99
CA GLY A 106 -13.68 13.04 20.82
C GLY A 106 -14.97 12.40 21.36
N THR A 107 -16.12 12.98 21.01
CA THR A 107 -17.44 12.43 21.38
C THR A 107 -18.01 11.43 20.37
N ALA A 108 -17.39 11.33 19.18
CA ALA A 108 -17.83 10.41 18.14
C ALA A 108 -17.31 9.00 18.40
N ARG A 109 -18.17 8.00 18.15
CA ARG A 109 -17.84 6.59 18.36
C ARG A 109 -18.43 5.72 17.27
N ALA A 110 -17.61 4.84 16.68
CA ALA A 110 -18.04 3.81 15.74
C ALA A 110 -17.80 2.41 16.33
N ARG A 111 -18.75 1.50 16.11
CA ARG A 111 -18.60 0.06 16.38
C ARG A 111 -18.72 -0.69 15.09
N LEU A 112 -17.72 -1.50 14.76
CA LEU A 112 -17.58 -2.14 13.47
C LEU A 112 -17.20 -3.61 13.64
N SER A 113 -17.68 -4.45 12.75
CA SER A 113 -17.13 -5.80 12.58
C SER A 113 -15.78 -5.71 11.90
N THR A 114 -14.86 -6.61 12.25
CA THR A 114 -13.55 -6.72 11.62
C THR A 114 -13.24 -8.18 11.35
N THR A 115 -12.39 -8.44 10.37
CA THR A 115 -11.85 -9.76 10.08
C THR A 115 -10.62 -10.04 10.96
N PRO A 116 -10.33 -11.32 11.28
CA PRO A 116 -9.11 -11.68 11.97
C PRO A 116 -7.88 -11.23 11.19
N ALA A 117 -6.91 -10.63 11.87
CA ALA A 117 -5.69 -10.13 11.23
C ALA A 117 -4.85 -11.25 10.58
N GLU A 118 -4.94 -12.47 11.12
CA GLU A 118 -4.24 -13.66 10.62
C GLU A 118 -4.69 -14.07 9.20
N ASN A 119 -5.90 -13.71 8.82
CA ASN A 119 -6.46 -14.01 7.49
C ASN A 119 -6.15 -12.92 6.46
N TYR A 120 -5.58 -11.79 6.88
CA TYR A 120 -5.30 -10.70 5.96
C TYR A 120 -4.08 -11.04 5.08
N PRO A 121 -4.19 -10.92 3.75
CA PRO A 121 -3.10 -11.25 2.84
C PRO A 121 -1.96 -10.23 3.01
N THR A 122 -0.83 -10.70 3.50
CA THR A 122 0.42 -9.93 3.54
C THR A 122 1.32 -10.35 2.39
N PHE A 123 2.27 -9.52 2.05
CA PHE A 123 3.27 -9.85 1.05
C PHE A 123 4.66 -9.93 1.66
N ASP A 124 5.43 -10.92 1.21
CA ASP A 124 6.85 -10.97 1.49
C ASP A 124 7.60 -9.98 0.60
N GLY A 125 8.73 -9.51 1.07
CA GLY A 125 9.68 -8.71 0.30
C GLY A 125 10.09 -9.39 -1.03
N PRO A 126 10.96 -8.77 -1.82
CA PRO A 126 11.47 -9.36 -3.07
C PRO A 126 12.20 -10.67 -2.80
N GLY A 127 12.20 -11.56 -3.80
CA GLY A 127 12.94 -12.82 -3.73
C GLY A 127 14.46 -12.59 -3.66
N LYS A 128 15.19 -13.60 -3.18
CA LYS A 128 16.67 -13.52 -3.03
C LYS A 128 17.43 -13.24 -4.35
N ASP A 129 16.84 -13.58 -5.48
CA ASP A 129 17.42 -13.37 -6.81
C ASP A 129 16.86 -12.11 -7.51
N ALA A 130 16.20 -11.22 -6.76
CA ALA A 130 15.66 -9.99 -7.31
C ALA A 130 16.79 -9.09 -7.83
N LYS A 131 16.61 -8.52 -9.01
CA LYS A 131 17.46 -7.47 -9.55
C LYS A 131 17.03 -6.14 -8.98
N ARG A 132 18.00 -5.30 -8.64
CA ARG A 132 17.77 -4.01 -8.00
C ARG A 132 18.19 -2.88 -8.91
N CYS A 133 17.38 -1.83 -8.95
CA CYS A 133 17.67 -0.57 -9.61
C CYS A 133 17.29 0.57 -8.66
N VAL A 134 18.16 1.54 -8.50
CA VAL A 134 17.93 2.72 -7.65
C VAL A 134 17.83 3.96 -8.53
N VAL A 135 16.76 4.73 -8.32
CA VAL A 135 16.47 5.98 -9.04
C VAL A 135 16.08 7.08 -8.04
N ARG A 136 16.07 8.33 -8.46
CA ARG A 136 15.49 9.41 -7.67
C ARG A 136 13.98 9.41 -7.79
N ALA A 137 13.26 9.58 -6.67
CA ALA A 137 11.80 9.57 -6.62
C ALA A 137 11.16 10.58 -7.59
N ASN A 138 11.66 11.80 -7.62
CA ASN A 138 11.17 12.85 -8.51
C ASN A 138 11.35 12.51 -9.99
N ASP A 139 12.48 11.90 -10.36
CA ASP A 139 12.73 11.50 -11.74
C ASP A 139 11.82 10.35 -12.15
N LEU A 140 11.57 9.40 -11.23
CA LEU A 140 10.63 8.28 -11.45
C LEU A 140 9.21 8.80 -11.69
N SER A 141 8.70 9.66 -10.80
CA SER A 141 7.36 10.26 -10.93
C SER A 141 7.25 11.07 -12.23
N TRP A 142 8.25 11.90 -12.53
CA TRP A 142 8.30 12.64 -13.78
C TRP A 142 8.27 11.71 -15.01
N ALA A 143 9.09 10.66 -15.03
CA ALA A 143 9.16 9.72 -16.15
C ALA A 143 7.84 8.98 -16.36
N ILE A 144 7.21 8.50 -15.28
CA ILE A 144 5.88 7.87 -15.31
C ILE A 144 4.87 8.84 -15.93
N SER A 145 4.81 10.09 -15.45
CA SER A 145 3.86 11.09 -15.94
C SER A 145 3.99 11.37 -17.43
N LYS A 146 5.23 11.32 -17.98
CA LYS A 146 5.51 11.57 -19.39
C LYS A 146 5.08 10.46 -20.33
N VAL A 147 4.96 9.23 -19.86
CA VAL A 147 4.61 8.08 -20.73
C VAL A 147 3.20 7.55 -20.50
N LEU A 148 2.62 7.80 -19.35
CA LEU A 148 1.34 7.21 -18.91
C LEU A 148 0.19 7.47 -19.90
N TYR A 149 0.17 8.60 -20.59
CA TYR A 149 -0.86 8.96 -21.58
C TYR A 149 -0.89 8.04 -22.82
N ALA A 150 0.22 7.35 -23.09
CA ALA A 150 0.36 6.45 -24.23
C ALA A 150 -0.05 5.00 -23.91
N VAL A 151 -0.53 4.72 -22.71
CA VAL A 151 -1.06 3.40 -22.34
C VAL A 151 -2.36 3.12 -23.09
N SER A 152 -2.50 1.90 -23.63
CA SER A 152 -3.71 1.47 -24.32
C SER A 152 -4.91 1.38 -23.38
N LYS A 153 -6.06 1.82 -23.87
CA LYS A 153 -7.37 1.63 -23.22
C LYS A 153 -8.09 0.36 -23.69
N GLU A 154 -7.56 -0.28 -24.75
CA GLU A 154 -8.16 -1.48 -25.34
C GLU A 154 -7.64 -2.76 -24.68
N ASP A 155 -8.49 -3.79 -24.61
CA ASP A 155 -8.17 -5.09 -24.00
C ASP A 155 -7.44 -6.06 -24.94
N ARG A 156 -7.21 -5.69 -26.21
CA ARG A 156 -6.62 -6.58 -27.22
C ARG A 156 -5.21 -7.07 -26.87
N HIS A 157 -4.42 -6.22 -26.23
CA HIS A 157 -3.04 -6.50 -25.88
C HIS A 157 -2.78 -6.14 -24.41
N PRO A 158 -2.86 -7.10 -23.48
CA PRO A 158 -2.68 -6.83 -22.04
C PRO A 158 -1.37 -6.11 -21.70
N ALA A 159 -0.28 -6.41 -22.41
CA ALA A 159 1.01 -5.75 -22.23
C ALA A 159 0.98 -4.23 -22.51
N HIS A 160 0.05 -3.77 -23.36
CA HIS A 160 -0.11 -2.35 -23.67
C HIS A 160 -0.91 -1.57 -22.60
N LYS A 161 -1.49 -2.26 -21.62
CA LYS A 161 -2.22 -1.64 -20.50
C LYS A 161 -1.32 -1.18 -19.35
N GLY A 162 -0.03 -1.22 -19.54
CA GLY A 162 0.96 -0.85 -18.53
C GLY A 162 2.15 -0.14 -19.11
N LEU A 163 3.06 0.21 -18.24
CA LEU A 163 4.35 0.80 -18.56
C LEU A 163 5.41 -0.29 -18.52
N CYS A 164 6.20 -0.38 -19.59
CA CYS A 164 7.36 -1.26 -19.64
C CYS A 164 8.56 -0.56 -19.00
N PHE A 165 9.11 -1.16 -17.98
CA PHE A 165 10.35 -0.78 -17.32
C PHE A 165 11.46 -1.69 -17.84
N SER A 166 12.55 -1.14 -18.33
CA SER A 166 13.69 -1.93 -18.82
C SER A 166 15.02 -1.27 -18.47
N HIS A 167 15.95 -2.10 -18.01
CA HIS A 167 17.35 -1.77 -17.80
C HIS A 167 18.20 -2.78 -18.59
N ASN A 168 19.15 -2.31 -19.39
CA ASN A 168 19.94 -3.11 -20.32
C ASN A 168 21.45 -2.99 -20.06
N GLY A 169 21.86 -2.78 -18.81
CA GLY A 169 23.27 -2.76 -18.38
C GLY A 169 23.96 -1.42 -18.59
N ASP A 170 23.24 -0.35 -18.91
CA ASP A 170 23.74 1.03 -18.89
C ASP A 170 23.30 1.76 -17.59
N ASP A 171 23.67 3.02 -17.45
CA ASP A 171 23.31 3.82 -16.26
C ASP A 171 21.89 4.43 -16.38
N THR A 172 21.02 3.84 -17.22
CA THR A 172 19.67 4.38 -17.47
C THR A 172 18.57 3.35 -17.30
N LEU A 173 17.47 3.79 -16.67
CA LEU A 173 16.20 3.09 -16.64
C LEU A 173 15.31 3.68 -17.74
N GLU A 174 14.92 2.83 -18.69
CA GLU A 174 13.95 3.18 -19.71
C GLU A 174 12.54 2.80 -19.27
N ILE A 175 11.61 3.75 -19.36
CA ILE A 175 10.18 3.56 -19.11
C ILE A 175 9.42 3.89 -20.39
N CYS A 176 8.64 2.97 -20.90
CA CYS A 176 7.86 3.20 -22.11
C CYS A 176 6.41 2.71 -22.00
N ALA A 177 5.54 3.33 -22.79
CA ALA A 177 4.16 2.92 -22.98
C ALA A 177 3.77 3.04 -24.46
N LEU A 178 2.83 2.19 -24.91
CA LEU A 178 2.33 2.22 -26.29
C LEU A 178 0.88 1.76 -26.36
N ASP A 179 0.13 2.26 -27.34
CA ASP A 179 -1.26 1.86 -27.61
C ASP A 179 -1.49 1.28 -29.02
N GLY A 180 -0.40 1.05 -29.77
CA GLY A 180 -0.46 0.55 -31.15
C GLY A 180 -0.42 1.66 -32.22
N TYR A 181 -0.73 2.91 -31.85
CA TYR A 181 -0.68 4.07 -32.73
C TYR A 181 0.43 5.04 -32.39
N ARG A 182 0.80 5.10 -31.13
CA ARG A 182 1.84 5.97 -30.58
C ARG A 182 2.62 5.23 -29.51
N MET A 183 3.85 5.69 -29.30
CA MET A 183 4.75 5.23 -28.28
C MET A 183 5.37 6.42 -27.55
N ALA A 184 5.45 6.37 -26.25
CA ALA A 184 6.16 7.33 -25.43
C ALA A 184 7.29 6.62 -24.69
N ILE A 185 8.45 7.24 -24.65
CA ILE A 185 9.65 6.72 -23.98
C ILE A 185 10.22 7.82 -23.11
N SER A 186 10.57 7.48 -21.89
CA SER A 186 11.33 8.33 -20.98
C SER A 186 12.53 7.55 -20.45
N ARG A 187 13.67 8.21 -20.29
CA ARG A 187 14.88 7.64 -19.70
C ARG A 187 15.31 8.49 -18.53
N ILE A 188 15.69 7.84 -17.46
CA ILE A 188 16.19 8.47 -16.23
C ILE A 188 17.45 7.76 -15.77
N ASP A 189 18.33 8.50 -15.10
CA ASP A 189 19.55 7.95 -14.54
C ASP A 189 19.22 6.94 -13.43
N CYS A 190 19.96 5.84 -13.38
CA CYS A 190 19.83 4.82 -12.35
C CYS A 190 21.17 4.19 -12.00
N THR A 191 21.16 3.47 -10.87
CA THR A 191 22.20 2.51 -10.50
C THR A 191 21.55 1.14 -10.37
N ALA A 192 22.01 0.16 -11.13
CA ALA A 192 21.42 -1.17 -11.13
C ALA A 192 22.46 -2.29 -11.03
N ASP A 193 22.05 -3.45 -10.51
CA ASP A 193 22.91 -4.64 -10.33
C ASP A 193 22.69 -5.72 -11.42
N GLY A 194 21.91 -5.43 -12.43
CA GLY A 194 21.68 -6.32 -13.56
C GLY A 194 20.50 -5.95 -14.42
N ASP A 195 20.38 -6.62 -15.56
CA ASP A 195 19.35 -6.38 -16.54
C ASP A 195 18.00 -6.90 -16.09
N PHE A 196 16.96 -6.15 -16.37
CA PHE A 196 15.59 -6.59 -16.16
C PHE A 196 14.62 -5.94 -17.13
N LYS A 197 13.48 -6.59 -17.31
CA LYS A 197 12.35 -6.04 -18.07
C LYS A 197 11.05 -6.56 -17.51
N PHE A 198 10.09 -5.64 -17.26
CA PHE A 198 8.74 -6.00 -16.83
C PHE A 198 7.72 -4.95 -17.24
N VAL A 199 6.46 -5.33 -17.25
CA VAL A 199 5.34 -4.41 -17.47
C VAL A 199 4.63 -4.17 -16.15
N LEU A 200 4.53 -2.90 -15.76
CA LEU A 200 3.81 -2.43 -14.59
C LEU A 200 2.42 -1.96 -15.03
N PRO A 201 1.32 -2.48 -14.46
CA PRO A 201 -0.02 -2.00 -14.78
C PRO A 201 -0.16 -0.48 -14.58
N ALA A 202 -0.90 0.19 -15.46
CA ALA A 202 -1.06 1.65 -15.39
C ALA A 202 -1.67 2.12 -14.06
N ALA A 203 -2.56 1.32 -13.45
CA ALA A 203 -3.12 1.61 -12.14
C ALA A 203 -2.03 1.62 -11.04
N THR A 204 -1.13 0.64 -11.08
CA THR A 204 0.02 0.56 -10.14
C THR A 204 0.99 1.71 -10.36
N ALA A 205 1.27 2.09 -11.61
CA ALA A 205 2.13 3.25 -11.91
C ALA A 205 1.54 4.56 -11.35
N LYS A 206 0.22 4.75 -11.47
CA LYS A 206 -0.48 5.89 -10.84
C LYS A 206 -0.42 5.85 -9.32
N ALA A 207 -0.51 4.65 -8.72
CA ALA A 207 -0.40 4.49 -7.27
C ALA A 207 0.97 4.94 -6.75
N ILE A 208 2.07 4.60 -7.44
CA ILE A 208 3.42 5.05 -7.11
C ILE A 208 3.50 6.58 -7.07
N ASP A 209 2.95 7.25 -8.08
CA ASP A 209 2.89 8.72 -8.15
C ASP A 209 2.05 9.30 -7.00
N THR A 210 0.91 8.70 -6.69
CA THR A 210 0.00 9.13 -5.62
C THR A 210 0.60 8.97 -4.22
N LEU A 211 1.38 7.90 -3.99
CA LEU A 211 2.04 7.64 -2.71
C LEU A 211 3.05 8.72 -2.38
N GLY A 212 3.66 9.35 -3.40
CA GLY A 212 4.63 10.43 -3.23
C GLY A 212 5.86 9.90 -2.51
N LEU A 213 6.51 8.88 -3.09
CA LEU A 213 7.81 8.40 -2.64
C LEU A 213 8.82 9.56 -2.62
N ASP A 214 9.79 9.52 -1.72
CA ASP A 214 10.77 10.58 -1.54
C ASP A 214 12.21 10.05 -1.62
N GLY A 215 13.16 10.96 -1.81
CA GLY A 215 14.58 10.64 -1.85
C GLY A 215 14.97 9.67 -2.96
N SER A 216 15.51 8.53 -2.58
CA SER A 216 15.95 7.47 -3.48
C SER A 216 15.01 6.28 -3.42
N VAL A 217 14.49 5.88 -4.55
CA VAL A 217 13.59 4.72 -4.68
C VAL A 217 14.36 3.50 -5.19
N SER A 218 14.31 2.43 -4.41
CA SER A 218 14.77 1.10 -4.83
C SER A 218 13.64 0.38 -5.57
N ILE A 219 13.91 -0.08 -6.78
CA ILE A 219 13.05 -0.94 -7.57
C ILE A 219 13.66 -2.33 -7.57
N GLU A 220 13.02 -3.28 -6.94
CA GLU A 220 13.50 -4.66 -6.85
C GLU A 220 12.55 -5.58 -7.63
N ARG A 221 13.08 -6.27 -8.63
CA ARG A 221 12.31 -7.13 -9.53
C ARG A 221 12.77 -8.58 -9.45
N ASP A 222 11.89 -9.47 -9.01
CA ASP A 222 12.02 -10.91 -9.18
C ASP A 222 11.09 -11.43 -10.31
N ARG A 223 10.99 -12.75 -10.48
CA ARG A 223 10.19 -13.34 -11.57
C ARG A 223 8.68 -13.07 -11.43
N LYS A 224 8.19 -12.78 -10.23
CA LYS A 224 6.75 -12.71 -9.92
C LYS A 224 6.27 -11.29 -9.65
N LYS A 225 7.09 -10.46 -9.01
CA LYS A 225 6.69 -9.15 -8.50
C LYS A 225 7.78 -8.10 -8.67
N ALA A 226 7.38 -6.84 -8.66
CA ALA A 226 8.26 -5.69 -8.51
C ALA A 226 7.91 -4.96 -7.20
N VAL A 227 8.91 -4.61 -6.42
CA VAL A 227 8.78 -3.87 -5.16
C VAL A 227 9.44 -2.51 -5.33
N PHE A 228 8.73 -1.46 -4.96
CA PHE A 228 9.23 -0.08 -4.94
C PHE A 228 9.28 0.37 -3.48
N SER A 229 10.42 0.85 -3.03
CA SER A 229 10.63 1.33 -1.64
C SER A 229 11.54 2.54 -1.62
N ASP A 230 11.23 3.50 -0.78
CA ASP A 230 12.02 4.68 -0.40
C ASP A 230 12.66 4.54 0.98
#